data_0d06f8dac6c8ac0055c6dfdd2a34299e
#
_entry.id   0d06f8dac6c8ac0055c6dfdd2a34299e
#
_cell.length_a   1.000
_cell.length_b   1.000
_cell.length_c   1.000
_cell.angle_alpha   90.00
_cell.angle_beta   90.00
_cell.angle_gamma   90.00
#
_symmetry.space_group_name_H-M   'P 1'
#
loop_
_entity.id
_entity.type
_entity.pdbx_description
1 polymer ?
#
loop_
_entity_poly.entity_id
_entity_poly.type
_entity_poly.pdbx_seq_one_letter_code
_entity_poly.pdbx_strand_id
1 'polypeptide(L)'
;VFIRRNRKGDYAIRAILDLASHFGEEGPVSISGISRRQNVPLKYLEQIMLVLKGTGFVDSRRGAGGGFFLLKPPAAITIGEVTRIFQPSSGDPADALARSASGDTGVRAIEEIWEQAEKSVSDVFDHVTFDDVIRRSAFLRERRGGYVYQI
;
A
#
# COMPACT_ATOMS: atom_id res chain seq x y z
N VAL A 1 -5.38 -11.52 -8.88
CA VAL A 1 -5.92 -10.96 -7.61
C VAL A 1 -6.40 -9.55 -7.85
N PHE A 2 -7.70 -9.33 -7.71
CA PHE A 2 -8.28 -8.00 -7.89
C PHE A 2 -7.85 -7.07 -6.75
N ILE A 3 -7.13 -6.00 -7.07
CA ILE A 3 -6.69 -5.02 -6.08
C ILE A 3 -7.90 -4.17 -5.67
N ARG A 4 -8.43 -4.44 -4.48
CA ARG A 4 -9.47 -3.64 -3.87
C ARG A 4 -8.91 -2.76 -2.77
N ARG A 5 -9.41 -1.54 -2.68
CA ARG A 5 -9.14 -0.70 -1.51
C ARG A 5 -9.77 -1.34 -0.28
N ASN A 6 -8.95 -1.70 0.69
CA ASN A 6 -9.38 -2.24 1.97
C ASN A 6 -8.62 -1.56 3.11
N ARG A 7 -9.16 -1.64 4.32
CA ARG A 7 -8.62 -0.92 5.48
C ARG A 7 -7.18 -1.33 5.81
N LYS A 8 -6.88 -2.63 5.79
CA LYS A 8 -5.53 -3.14 6.10
C LYS A 8 -4.51 -2.66 5.07
N GLY A 9 -4.84 -2.75 3.79
CA GLY A 9 -4.00 -2.27 2.70
C GLY A 9 -3.77 -0.76 2.76
N ASP A 10 -4.81 0.01 3.05
CA ASP A 10 -4.71 1.47 3.21
C ASP A 10 -3.79 1.85 4.37
N TYR A 11 -3.91 1.18 5.52
CA TYR A 11 -3.04 1.39 6.66
C TYR A 11 -1.59 0.97 6.38
N ALA A 12 -1.38 -0.13 5.66
CA ALA A 12 -0.05 -0.57 5.25
C ALA A 12 0.63 0.44 4.32
N ILE A 13 -0.09 0.96 3.34
CA ILE A 13 0.41 2.00 2.43
C ILE A 13 0.81 3.24 3.22
N ARG A 14 -0.02 3.69 4.17
CA ARG A 14 0.29 4.84 5.02
C ARG A 14 1.54 4.60 5.90
N ALA A 15 1.69 3.40 6.45
CA ALA A 15 2.85 3.03 7.25
C ALA A 15 4.15 3.05 6.42
N ILE A 16 4.13 2.46 5.23
CA ILE A 16 5.29 2.48 4.32
C ILE A 16 5.58 3.90 3.84
N LEU A 17 4.55 4.70 3.55
CA LEU A 17 4.73 6.11 3.16
C LEU A 17 5.41 6.94 4.26
N ASP A 18 5.05 6.72 5.52
CA ASP A 18 5.68 7.37 6.67
C ASP A 18 7.17 6.98 6.77
N LEU A 19 7.46 5.69 6.70
CA LEU A 19 8.85 5.20 6.70
C LEU A 19 9.65 5.70 5.48
N ALA A 20 9.01 5.77 4.32
CA ALA A 20 9.62 6.29 3.10
C ALA A 20 9.98 7.78 3.22
N SER A 21 9.12 8.56 3.87
CA SER A 21 9.37 9.98 4.14
C SER A 21 10.54 10.22 5.09
N HIS A 22 10.89 9.25 5.92
CA HIS A 22 12.03 9.28 6.85
C HIS A 22 13.22 8.46 6.37
N PHE A 23 13.17 7.97 5.14
CA PHE A 23 14.26 7.17 4.57
C PHE A 23 15.54 8.02 4.41
N GLY A 24 16.65 7.48 4.89
CA GLY A 24 17.93 8.19 4.91
C GLY A 24 18.18 9.05 6.17
N GLU A 25 17.20 9.20 7.04
CA GLU A 25 17.37 9.81 8.35
C GLU A 25 18.06 8.83 9.32
N GLU A 26 18.74 9.36 10.34
CA GLU A 26 19.35 8.52 11.36
C GLU A 26 18.31 7.85 12.26
N GLY A 27 18.45 6.54 12.40
CA GLY A 27 17.67 5.74 13.33
C GLY A 27 16.30 5.32 12.81
N PRO A 28 15.67 4.36 13.51
CA PRO A 28 14.36 3.84 13.18
C PRO A 28 13.24 4.82 13.56
N VAL A 29 12.08 4.64 12.95
CA VAL A 29 10.88 5.42 13.22
C VAL A 29 10.00 4.68 14.22
N SER A 30 9.61 5.35 15.32
CA SER A 30 8.78 4.73 16.35
C SER A 30 7.38 4.41 15.83
N ILE A 31 6.83 3.27 16.20
CA ILE A 31 5.49 2.86 15.80
C ILE A 31 4.40 3.84 16.29
N SER A 32 4.57 4.39 17.48
CA SER A 32 3.66 5.41 18.01
C SER A 32 3.71 6.71 17.19
N GLY A 33 4.87 7.07 16.69
CA GLY A 33 5.04 8.22 15.78
C GLY A 33 4.31 7.99 14.45
N ILE A 34 4.46 6.82 13.85
CA ILE A 34 3.73 6.44 12.63
C ILE A 34 2.22 6.48 12.87
N SER A 35 1.75 5.84 13.94
CA SER A 35 0.34 5.80 14.33
C SER A 35 -0.27 7.20 14.39
N ARG A 36 0.41 8.14 15.06
CA ARG A 36 -0.05 9.50 15.23
C ARG A 36 -0.07 10.30 13.93
N ARG A 37 1.03 10.28 13.16
CA ARG A 37 1.14 11.04 11.90
C ARG A 37 0.20 10.55 10.82
N GLN A 38 0.01 9.24 10.74
CA GLN A 38 -0.81 8.61 9.70
C GLN A 38 -2.26 8.36 10.13
N ASN A 39 -2.58 8.69 11.38
CA ASN A 39 -3.91 8.43 11.96
C ASN A 39 -4.35 6.97 11.78
N VAL A 40 -3.46 6.06 12.15
CA VAL A 40 -3.68 4.60 12.12
C VAL A 40 -3.73 4.11 13.56
N PRO A 41 -4.78 3.38 13.98
CA PRO A 41 -4.84 2.85 15.35
C PRO A 41 -3.64 1.95 15.65
N LEU A 42 -2.95 2.20 16.77
CA LEU A 42 -1.70 1.52 17.13
C LEU A 42 -1.82 0.00 17.09
N LYS A 43 -2.90 -0.53 17.62
CA LYS A 43 -3.15 -1.97 17.68
C LYS A 43 -3.23 -2.64 16.30
N TYR A 44 -3.83 -1.96 15.32
CA TYR A 44 -3.85 -2.42 13.93
C TYR A 44 -2.48 -2.27 13.27
N LEU A 45 -1.79 -1.16 13.57
CA LEU A 45 -0.47 -0.90 13.01
C LEU A 45 0.56 -1.94 13.45
N GLU A 46 0.53 -2.38 14.70
CA GLU A 46 1.40 -3.45 15.21
C GLU A 46 1.27 -4.73 14.38
N GLN A 47 0.04 -5.14 14.06
CA GLN A 47 -0.22 -6.32 13.23
C GLN A 47 0.26 -6.13 11.80
N ILE A 48 0.04 -4.96 11.22
CA ILE A 48 0.47 -4.62 9.86
C ILE A 48 1.99 -4.62 9.77
N MET A 49 2.67 -4.02 10.73
CA MET A 49 4.13 -3.97 10.76
C MET A 49 4.76 -5.34 10.91
N LEU A 50 4.12 -6.24 11.68
CA LEU A 50 4.56 -7.64 11.80
C LEU A 50 4.50 -8.37 10.44
N VAL A 51 3.42 -8.18 9.68
CA VAL A 51 3.29 -8.76 8.33
C VAL A 51 4.32 -8.16 7.37
N LEU A 52 4.49 -6.84 7.37
CA LEU A 52 5.48 -6.15 6.52
C LEU A 52 6.92 -6.57 6.85
N LYS A 53 7.21 -6.84 8.11
CA LYS A 53 8.50 -7.41 8.54
C LYS A 53 8.68 -8.84 8.01
N GLY A 54 7.66 -9.67 8.14
CA GLY A 54 7.67 -11.04 7.63
C GLY A 54 7.82 -11.16 6.11
N THR A 55 7.39 -10.15 5.38
CA THR A 55 7.50 -10.08 3.90
C THR A 55 8.75 -9.36 3.40
N GLY A 56 9.61 -8.86 4.29
CA GLY A 56 10.90 -8.27 3.94
C GLY A 56 10.86 -6.81 3.49
N PHE A 57 9.79 -6.07 3.74
CA PHE A 57 9.71 -4.64 3.43
C PHE A 57 10.33 -3.77 4.51
N VAL A 58 10.18 -4.18 5.77
CA VAL A 58 10.68 -3.45 6.94
C VAL A 58 11.45 -4.36 7.87
N ASP A 59 12.29 -3.77 8.70
CA ASP A 59 12.85 -4.41 9.87
C ASP A 59 12.71 -3.48 11.08
N SER A 60 13.03 -3.98 12.26
CA SER A 60 12.85 -3.26 13.51
C SER A 60 14.11 -3.30 14.37
N ARG A 61 14.30 -2.26 15.15
CA ARG A 61 15.31 -2.19 16.21
C ARG A 61 14.61 -2.04 17.56
N ARG A 62 14.98 -2.88 18.52
CA ARG A 62 14.46 -2.85 19.88
C ARG A 62 15.15 -1.80 20.74
N GLY A 63 14.49 -1.40 21.83
CA GLY A 63 15.04 -0.58 22.90
C GLY A 63 14.66 0.91 22.81
N ALA A 64 15.28 1.72 23.66
CA ALA A 64 15.12 3.16 23.65
C ALA A 64 15.62 3.74 22.30
N GLY A 65 14.78 4.55 21.65
CA GLY A 65 15.05 5.03 20.30
C GLY A 65 14.83 3.97 19.21
N GLY A 66 14.18 2.83 19.55
CA GLY A 66 13.81 1.78 18.61
C GLY A 66 12.62 2.12 17.73
N GLY A 67 12.31 1.25 16.80
CA GLY A 67 11.21 1.41 15.85
C GLY A 67 11.43 0.59 14.59
N PHE A 68 10.89 1.06 13.49
CA PHE A 68 10.93 0.39 12.20
C PHE A 68 11.68 1.21 11.15
N PHE A 69 12.21 0.54 10.16
CA PHE A 69 12.88 1.15 9.01
C PHE A 69 12.69 0.30 7.75
N LEU A 70 12.76 0.94 6.58
CA LEU A 70 12.66 0.25 5.29
C LEU A 70 13.95 -0.52 4.98
N LEU A 71 13.79 -1.74 4.45
CA LEU A 71 14.88 -2.56 3.94
C LEU A 71 15.26 -2.23 2.49
N LYS A 72 14.37 -1.52 1.77
CA LYS A 72 14.56 -1.09 0.39
C LYS A 72 14.31 0.41 0.27
N PRO A 73 14.96 1.11 -0.67
CA PRO A 73 14.66 2.51 -0.92
C PRO A 73 13.23 2.69 -1.44
N PRO A 74 12.56 3.82 -1.18
CA PRO A 74 11.20 4.08 -1.64
C PRO A 74 10.99 3.94 -3.15
N ALA A 75 12.00 4.23 -3.95
CA ALA A 75 11.97 4.06 -5.41
C ALA A 75 11.95 2.58 -5.86
N ALA A 76 12.25 1.65 -4.97
CA ALA A 76 12.24 0.21 -5.24
C ALA A 76 11.01 -0.50 -4.68
N ILE A 77 10.04 0.22 -4.13
CA ILE A 77 8.80 -0.34 -3.57
C ILE A 77 7.62 0.29 -4.29
N THR A 78 6.81 -0.54 -4.94
CA THR A 78 5.58 -0.08 -5.62
C THR A 78 4.36 -0.16 -4.70
N ILE A 79 3.36 0.63 -5.00
CA ILE A 79 2.07 0.58 -4.31
C ILE A 79 1.43 -0.80 -4.48
N GLY A 80 1.57 -1.41 -5.67
CA GLY A 80 1.03 -2.73 -5.97
C GLY A 80 1.61 -3.84 -5.11
N GLU A 81 2.93 -3.85 -4.88
CA GLU A 81 3.60 -4.85 -4.04
C GLU A 81 3.02 -4.85 -2.61
N VAL A 82 2.90 -3.68 -2.00
CA VAL A 82 2.36 -3.55 -0.63
C VAL A 82 0.88 -3.89 -0.59
N THR A 83 0.11 -3.41 -1.55
CA THR A 83 -1.34 -3.62 -1.59
C THR A 83 -1.70 -5.11 -1.70
N ARG A 84 -0.97 -5.89 -2.51
CA ARG A 84 -1.24 -7.32 -2.71
C ARG A 84 -1.09 -8.16 -1.45
N ILE A 85 -0.18 -7.80 -0.55
CA ILE A 85 0.03 -8.51 0.71
C ILE A 85 -1.26 -8.57 1.56
N PHE A 86 -2.05 -7.51 1.51
CA PHE A 86 -3.23 -7.32 2.35
C PHE A 86 -4.55 -7.55 1.60
N GLN A 87 -4.49 -8.05 0.37
CA GLN A 87 -5.71 -8.44 -0.33
C GLN A 87 -6.30 -9.71 0.30
N PRO A 88 -7.62 -9.82 0.43
CA PRO A 88 -8.26 -11.08 0.77
C PRO A 88 -7.93 -12.11 -0.29
N SER A 89 -7.74 -13.34 0.12
CA SER A 89 -7.55 -14.46 -0.81
C SER A 89 -8.64 -14.42 -1.87
N SER A 90 -8.24 -14.55 -3.12
CA SER A 90 -9.17 -14.62 -4.27
C SER A 90 -10.29 -15.60 -3.96
N GLY A 91 -11.52 -15.21 -4.22
CA GLY A 91 -12.75 -15.86 -3.79
C GLY A 91 -12.79 -17.38 -3.80
N ASP A 92 -13.83 -17.95 -3.21
CA ASP A 92 -14.01 -19.38 -3.05
C ASP A 92 -13.64 -20.13 -4.37
N PRO A 93 -12.75 -21.14 -4.30
CA PRO A 93 -12.46 -21.98 -5.48
C PRO A 93 -13.71 -22.54 -6.16
N ALA A 94 -14.79 -22.76 -5.41
CA ALA A 94 -16.07 -23.16 -5.93
C ALA A 94 -16.71 -22.11 -6.84
N ASP A 95 -16.58 -20.83 -6.49
CA ASP A 95 -17.08 -19.72 -7.31
C ASP A 95 -16.29 -19.59 -8.63
N ALA A 96 -14.97 -19.79 -8.58
CA ALA A 96 -14.12 -19.78 -9.76
C ALA A 96 -14.50 -20.95 -10.71
N LEU A 97 -14.74 -22.14 -10.14
CA LEU A 97 -15.14 -23.32 -10.90
C LEU A 97 -16.54 -23.15 -11.52
N ALA A 98 -17.50 -22.59 -10.77
CA ALA A 98 -18.85 -22.32 -11.28
C ALA A 98 -18.85 -21.32 -12.43
N ARG A 99 -17.99 -20.29 -12.37
CA ARG A 99 -17.80 -19.33 -13.47
C ARG A 99 -17.20 -19.98 -14.73
N SER A 100 -16.18 -20.82 -14.55
CA SER A 100 -15.52 -21.50 -15.68
C SER A 100 -16.39 -22.58 -16.32
N ALA A 101 -17.33 -23.13 -15.58
CA ALA A 101 -18.26 -24.17 -16.09
C ALA A 101 -19.43 -23.60 -16.90
N SER A 102 -19.63 -22.30 -16.89
CA SER A 102 -20.68 -21.64 -17.69
C SER A 102 -20.28 -21.64 -19.16
N GLY A 103 -21.06 -22.36 -19.99
CA GLY A 103 -20.95 -22.31 -21.44
C GLY A 103 -21.56 -21.05 -22.08
N ASP A 104 -22.10 -20.14 -21.26
CA ASP A 104 -22.73 -18.91 -21.72
C ASP A 104 -21.68 -17.89 -22.18
N THR A 105 -21.80 -17.49 -23.45
CA THR A 105 -20.87 -16.50 -24.06
C THR A 105 -20.99 -15.12 -23.43
N GLY A 106 -22.16 -14.75 -22.90
CA GLY A 106 -22.38 -13.51 -22.17
C GLY A 106 -21.61 -13.49 -20.85
N VAL A 107 -21.62 -14.59 -20.11
CA VAL A 107 -20.85 -14.73 -18.86
C VAL A 107 -19.36 -14.63 -19.15
N ARG A 108 -18.87 -15.28 -20.21
CA ARG A 108 -17.46 -15.17 -20.61
C ARG A 108 -17.06 -13.76 -20.99
N ALA A 109 -17.91 -13.02 -21.69
CA ALA A 109 -17.66 -11.63 -22.05
C ALA A 109 -17.54 -10.74 -20.77
N ILE A 110 -18.37 -10.99 -19.76
CA ILE A 110 -18.28 -10.29 -18.46
C ILE A 110 -16.96 -10.62 -17.76
N GLU A 111 -16.53 -11.87 -17.74
CA GLU A 111 -15.25 -12.28 -17.15
C GLU A 111 -14.04 -11.59 -17.84
N GLU A 112 -14.06 -11.49 -19.15
CA GLU A 112 -13.02 -10.76 -19.90
C GLU A 112 -12.96 -9.27 -19.53
N ILE A 113 -14.11 -8.64 -19.28
CA ILE A 113 -14.17 -7.24 -18.82
C ILE A 113 -13.57 -7.11 -17.40
N TRP A 114 -13.87 -8.04 -16.50
CA TRP A 114 -13.29 -8.07 -15.16
C TRP A 114 -11.78 -8.25 -15.19
N GLU A 115 -11.28 -9.18 -16.00
CA GLU A 115 -9.84 -9.40 -16.19
C GLU A 115 -9.14 -8.16 -16.73
N GLN A 116 -9.75 -7.46 -17.68
CA GLN A 116 -9.22 -6.20 -18.21
C GLN A 116 -9.19 -5.10 -17.16
N ALA A 117 -10.22 -5.00 -16.33
CA ALA A 117 -10.26 -4.04 -15.22
C ALA A 117 -9.18 -4.33 -14.17
N GLU A 118 -9.02 -5.61 -13.78
CA GLU A 118 -7.97 -6.05 -12.87
C GLU A 118 -6.58 -5.72 -13.39
N LYS A 119 -6.33 -6.00 -14.67
CA LYS A 119 -5.07 -5.68 -15.32
C LYS A 119 -4.80 -4.17 -15.32
N SER A 120 -5.78 -3.36 -15.64
CA SER A 120 -5.64 -1.90 -15.68
C SER A 120 -5.31 -1.32 -14.30
N VAL A 121 -5.95 -1.82 -13.24
CA VAL A 121 -5.64 -1.43 -11.86
C VAL A 121 -4.23 -1.85 -11.47
N SER A 122 -3.85 -3.10 -11.77
CA SER A 122 -2.50 -3.62 -11.50
C SER A 122 -1.43 -2.82 -12.23
N ASP A 123 -1.64 -2.51 -13.50
CA ASP A 123 -0.70 -1.72 -14.29
C ASP A 123 -0.43 -0.34 -13.67
N VAL A 124 -1.46 0.34 -13.15
CA VAL A 124 -1.29 1.60 -12.45
C VAL A 124 -0.49 1.42 -11.16
N PHE A 125 -0.88 0.47 -10.31
CA PHE A 125 -0.25 0.27 -9.01
C PHE A 125 1.18 -0.28 -9.09
N ASP A 126 1.51 -1.05 -10.12
CA ASP A 126 2.84 -1.63 -10.31
C ASP A 126 3.86 -0.64 -10.87
N HIS A 127 3.40 0.46 -11.45
CA HIS A 127 4.27 1.51 -12.00
C HIS A 127 4.41 2.74 -11.09
N VAL A 128 3.72 2.78 -9.96
CA VAL A 128 3.82 3.88 -8.99
C VAL A 128 4.61 3.42 -7.76
N THR A 129 5.76 4.05 -7.55
CA THR A 129 6.61 3.82 -6.38
C THR A 129 6.24 4.74 -5.21
N PHE A 130 6.70 4.43 -4.01
CA PHE A 130 6.56 5.34 -2.86
C PHE A 130 7.36 6.63 -3.03
N ASP A 131 8.45 6.60 -3.78
CA ASP A 131 9.19 7.82 -4.14
C ASP A 131 8.33 8.75 -5.03
N ASP A 132 7.61 8.19 -5.99
CA ASP A 132 6.65 8.94 -6.81
C ASP A 132 5.54 9.59 -5.96
N VAL A 133 5.03 8.87 -4.97
CA VAL A 133 4.02 9.40 -4.04
C VAL A 133 4.57 10.56 -3.21
N ILE A 134 5.80 10.44 -2.70
CA ILE A 134 6.47 11.50 -1.94
C ILE A 134 6.63 12.76 -2.80
N ARG A 135 7.12 12.62 -4.02
CA ARG A 135 7.26 13.74 -4.97
C ARG A 135 5.92 14.41 -5.28
N ARG A 136 4.91 13.62 -5.53
CA ARG A 136 3.55 14.12 -5.77
C ARG A 136 2.98 14.85 -4.56
N SER A 137 3.24 14.34 -3.35
CA SER A 137 2.84 14.99 -2.10
C SER A 137 3.51 16.35 -1.93
N ALA A 138 4.80 16.47 -2.21
CA ALA A 138 5.52 17.74 -2.16
C ALA A 138 4.90 18.78 -3.14
N PHE A 139 4.66 18.40 -4.37
CA PHE A 139 4.01 19.24 -5.37
C PHE A 139 2.61 19.73 -4.93
N LEU A 140 1.81 18.85 -4.31
CA LEU A 140 0.48 19.21 -3.80
C LEU A 140 0.55 20.21 -2.63
N ARG A 141 1.58 20.13 -1.78
CA ARG A 141 1.81 21.09 -0.68
C ARG A 141 2.17 22.48 -1.22
N GLU A 142 3.04 22.56 -2.21
CA GLU A 142 3.43 23.83 -2.85
C GLU A 142 2.23 24.54 -3.46
N ARG A 143 1.35 23.81 -4.14
CA ARG A 143 0.11 24.38 -4.70
C ARG A 143 -0.85 24.88 -3.63
N ARG A 144 -0.96 24.21 -2.48
CA ARG A 144 -1.78 24.68 -1.35
C ARG A 144 -1.18 25.94 -0.68
N GLY A 145 0.13 26.01 -0.57
CA GLY A 145 0.83 27.18 -0.02
C GLY A 145 0.70 28.43 -0.90
N GLY A 146 0.62 28.27 -2.21
CA GLY A 146 0.44 29.38 -3.17
C GLY A 146 -0.92 30.06 -3.11
N TYR A 147 -1.95 29.43 -2.56
CA TYR A 147 -3.28 30.05 -2.40
C TYR A 147 -3.43 30.90 -1.14
N VAL A 148 -2.50 30.86 -0.21
CA VAL A 148 -2.56 31.63 1.05
C VAL A 148 -2.00 33.05 0.90
N TYR A 149 -1.35 33.40 -0.21
CA TYR A 149 -0.72 34.71 -0.44
C TYR A 149 -1.43 35.60 -1.46
N GLN A 150 -2.70 35.34 -1.76
CA GLN A 150 -3.51 36.27 -2.56
C GLN A 150 -4.69 36.80 -1.74
N ILE A 151 -4.38 37.58 -0.73
CA ILE A 151 -5.31 38.55 -0.14
C ILE A 151 -4.65 39.91 -0.22
#